data_0e6cabf676928eed7fd9e61dc707491a
#
_entry.id   0e6cabf676928eed7fd9e61dc707491a
#
_cell.length_a   1.000
_cell.length_b   1.000
_cell.length_c   1.000
_cell.angle_alpha   90.00
_cell.angle_beta   90.00
_cell.angle_gamma   90.00
#
_symmetry.space_group_name_H-M   'P 1'
#
loop_
_entity.id
_entity.type
_entity.pdbx_description
1 polymer ?
#
loop_
_entity_poly.entity_id
_entity_poly.type
_entity_poly.pdbx_seq_one_letter_code
_entity_poly.pdbx_strand_id
1 'polypeptide(L)'
;RGSSAAPPDQTAPSLVFSLADHIQFAIRRLQEFKEMKILFSQEVAQLYPLETKLAREALAIINTSLNIDLPSSEITNIAMHFINNQADFSIDPETQNIEEMIEIMTQMIEKDLAIRIERDEFNYQRFQAHLRYYLKRVRDNERFVDGNEIILETLKNNQPNIYRVAQDILRFIDQTFGLEQSDDELLYLMIHINRLYEKAAKPH
;
A
#
# COMPACT_ATOMS: atom_id res chain seq x y z
N ARG A 1 -14.48 10.44 42.24
CA ARG A 1 -14.15 11.66 41.47
C ARG A 1 -12.67 11.62 41.17
N GLY A 2 -12.33 11.42 39.90
CA GLY A 2 -10.97 11.39 39.39
C GLY A 2 -11.07 11.12 37.90
N SER A 3 -11.47 12.14 37.11
CA SER A 3 -11.39 12.14 35.67
C SER A 3 -9.91 12.10 35.30
N SER A 4 -9.45 10.93 34.88
CA SER A 4 -8.15 10.80 34.19
C SER A 4 -8.40 11.13 32.74
N ALA A 5 -8.14 12.36 32.34
CA ALA A 5 -8.02 12.75 30.97
C ALA A 5 -6.85 11.97 30.37
N ALA A 6 -7.10 11.25 29.27
CA ALA A 6 -6.04 10.68 28.46
C ALA A 6 -5.10 11.80 27.98
N PRO A 7 -3.78 11.56 27.97
CA PRO A 7 -2.85 12.57 27.49
C PRO A 7 -3.12 12.82 26.00
N PRO A 8 -3.11 14.08 25.55
CA PRO A 8 -3.16 14.39 24.14
C PRO A 8 -1.82 14.02 23.52
N ASP A 9 -1.90 13.49 22.33
CA ASP A 9 -0.84 13.53 21.34
C ASP A 9 0.34 12.55 21.51
N GLN A 10 0.09 11.29 21.13
CA GLN A 10 1.14 10.45 20.58
C GLN A 10 0.86 10.25 19.08
N THR A 11 0.86 11.32 18.32
CA THR A 11 1.22 11.22 16.91
C THR A 11 2.63 10.67 16.88
N ALA A 12 2.75 9.40 16.51
CA ALA A 12 4.00 8.68 16.62
C ALA A 12 5.10 9.49 15.92
N PRO A 13 6.25 9.74 16.56
CA PRO A 13 7.37 10.40 15.91
C PRO A 13 7.72 9.77 14.56
N SER A 14 7.44 8.47 14.40
CA SER A 14 7.57 7.70 13.17
C SER A 14 6.77 8.28 11.98
N LEU A 15 5.55 8.77 12.19
CA LEU A 15 4.75 9.38 11.12
C LEU A 15 5.40 10.65 10.57
N VAL A 16 5.86 11.53 11.46
CA VAL A 16 6.46 12.81 11.08
C VAL A 16 7.74 12.58 10.27
N PHE A 17 8.60 11.67 10.71
CA PHE A 17 9.84 11.34 10.00
C PHE A 17 9.55 10.64 8.67
N SER A 18 8.65 9.65 8.66
CA SER A 18 8.27 8.92 7.43
C SER A 18 7.64 9.86 6.39
N LEU A 19 6.79 10.78 6.83
CA LEU A 19 6.17 11.76 5.94
C LEU A 19 7.20 12.80 5.44
N ALA A 20 8.13 13.25 6.29
CA ALA A 20 9.18 14.17 5.90
C ALA A 20 10.11 13.57 4.83
N ASP A 21 10.53 12.32 5.01
CA ASP A 21 11.33 11.58 4.03
C ASP A 21 10.59 11.40 2.71
N HIS A 22 9.30 11.07 2.78
CA HIS A 22 8.46 10.97 1.59
C HIS A 22 8.38 12.31 0.82
N ILE A 23 8.13 13.41 1.51
CA ILE A 23 8.06 14.74 0.90
C ILE A 23 9.40 15.14 0.28
N GLN A 24 10.51 14.89 0.98
CA GLN A 24 11.85 15.16 0.43
C GLN A 24 12.10 14.34 -0.85
N PHE A 25 11.68 13.08 -0.87
CA PHE A 25 11.78 12.24 -2.06
C PHE A 25 10.87 12.73 -3.19
N ALA A 26 9.62 13.14 -2.87
CA ALA A 26 8.67 13.67 -3.85
C ALA A 26 9.20 14.96 -4.50
N ILE A 27 9.84 15.85 -3.71
CA ILE A 27 10.48 17.07 -4.22
C ILE A 27 11.63 16.74 -5.19
N ARG A 28 12.50 15.78 -4.84
CA ARG A 28 13.59 15.35 -5.73
C ARG A 28 13.05 14.76 -7.03
N ARG A 29 12.00 13.92 -6.93
CA ARG A 29 11.36 13.29 -8.08
C ARG A 29 10.72 14.30 -9.04
N LEU A 30 10.12 15.38 -8.53
CA LEU A 30 9.57 16.47 -9.34
C LEU A 30 10.63 17.13 -10.22
N GLN A 31 11.87 17.21 -9.73
CA GLN A 31 12.98 17.81 -10.47
C GLN A 31 13.51 16.89 -11.58
N GLU A 32 13.31 15.58 -11.45
CA GLU A 32 13.90 14.57 -12.33
C GLU A 32 12.90 13.94 -13.31
N PHE A 33 11.61 13.84 -12.96
CA PHE A 33 10.61 13.08 -13.73
C PHE A 33 9.24 13.77 -13.78
N LYS A 34 8.59 13.65 -14.96
CA LYS A 34 7.18 14.02 -15.16
C LYS A 34 6.23 13.10 -14.38
N GLU A 35 5.03 13.62 -14.06
CA GLU A 35 3.96 12.97 -13.30
C GLU A 35 3.84 11.46 -13.52
N MET A 36 3.99 10.70 -12.47
CA MET A 36 3.56 9.30 -12.44
C MET A 36 2.10 9.24 -12.04
N LYS A 37 1.23 8.74 -12.93
CA LYS A 37 -0.13 8.37 -12.55
C LYS A 37 -0.06 7.27 -11.48
N ILE A 38 -0.60 7.55 -10.31
CA ILE A 38 -0.75 6.54 -9.26
C ILE A 38 -2.01 5.77 -9.61
N LEU A 39 -1.83 4.50 -10.00
CA LEU A 39 -2.90 3.54 -10.05
C LEU A 39 -3.51 3.43 -8.65
N PHE A 40 -4.84 3.29 -8.55
CA PHE A 40 -5.60 3.13 -7.29
C PHE A 40 -5.83 4.40 -6.44
N SER A 41 -5.65 5.60 -7.00
CA SER A 41 -5.95 6.84 -6.27
C SER A 41 -7.44 6.99 -5.94
N GLN A 42 -8.32 6.53 -6.82
CA GLN A 42 -9.77 6.56 -6.61
C GLN A 42 -10.19 5.56 -5.52
N GLU A 43 -9.59 4.38 -5.54
CA GLU A 43 -9.82 3.33 -4.56
C GLU A 43 -9.44 3.80 -3.14
N VAL A 44 -8.23 4.33 -2.95
CA VAL A 44 -7.82 4.89 -1.67
C VAL A 44 -8.76 6.00 -1.20
N ALA A 45 -9.22 6.86 -2.10
CA ALA A 45 -10.13 7.95 -1.77
C ALA A 45 -11.53 7.45 -1.34
N GLN A 46 -12.01 6.35 -1.90
CA GLN A 46 -13.30 5.76 -1.53
C GLN A 46 -13.24 5.04 -0.18
N LEU A 47 -12.15 4.38 0.11
CA LEU A 47 -12.02 3.51 1.27
C LEU A 47 -11.54 4.23 2.52
N TYR A 48 -10.72 5.24 2.31
CA TYR A 48 -10.11 6.06 3.36
C TYR A 48 -10.43 7.55 3.12
N PRO A 49 -11.73 7.92 3.14
CA PRO A 49 -12.15 9.28 2.81
C PRO A 49 -11.62 10.31 3.80
N LEU A 50 -11.46 9.94 5.07
CA LEU A 50 -10.91 10.81 6.10
C LEU A 50 -9.43 11.07 5.88
N GLU A 51 -8.65 10.00 5.69
CA GLU A 51 -7.21 10.07 5.46
C GLU A 51 -6.89 10.78 4.14
N THR A 52 -7.70 10.55 3.12
CA THR A 52 -7.59 11.26 1.84
C THR A 52 -7.89 12.75 1.98
N LYS A 53 -8.87 13.12 2.80
CA LYS A 53 -9.16 14.51 3.12
C LYS A 53 -8.00 15.16 3.86
N LEU A 54 -7.50 14.51 4.92
CA LEU A 54 -6.33 14.98 5.67
C LEU A 54 -5.08 15.10 4.79
N ALA A 55 -4.86 14.14 3.89
CA ALA A 55 -3.76 14.17 2.94
C ALA A 55 -3.84 15.34 1.96
N ARG A 56 -5.04 15.70 1.53
CA ARG A 56 -5.27 16.88 0.67
C ARG A 56 -4.97 18.18 1.39
N GLU A 57 -5.40 18.30 2.64
CA GLU A 57 -5.10 19.46 3.49
C GLU A 57 -3.59 19.55 3.77
N ALA A 58 -2.95 18.43 4.09
CA ALA A 58 -1.50 18.36 4.31
C ALA A 58 -0.73 18.77 3.04
N LEU A 59 -1.12 18.28 1.86
CA LEU A 59 -0.48 18.66 0.59
C LEU A 59 -0.58 20.15 0.33
N ALA A 60 -1.73 20.77 0.60
CA ALA A 60 -1.93 22.22 0.43
C ALA A 60 -1.04 23.02 1.39
N ILE A 61 -0.90 22.59 2.64
CA ILE A 61 -0.01 23.20 3.64
C ILE A 61 1.44 23.09 3.20
N ILE A 62 1.88 21.91 2.75
CA ILE A 62 3.25 21.64 2.29
C ILE A 62 3.59 22.54 1.10
N ASN A 63 2.74 22.58 0.08
CA ASN A 63 2.94 23.39 -1.11
C ASN A 63 3.07 24.86 -0.75
N THR A 64 2.21 25.36 0.14
CA THR A 64 2.25 26.76 0.58
C THR A 64 3.49 27.05 1.44
N SER A 65 3.80 26.19 2.41
CA SER A 65 4.88 26.42 3.38
C SER A 65 6.28 26.34 2.75
N LEU A 66 6.45 25.44 1.79
CA LEU A 66 7.73 25.20 1.12
C LEU A 66 7.85 25.95 -0.22
N ASN A 67 6.79 26.65 -0.64
CA ASN A 67 6.68 27.33 -1.94
C ASN A 67 7.02 26.39 -3.11
N ILE A 68 6.40 25.20 -3.13
CA ILE A 68 6.54 24.17 -4.15
C ILE A 68 5.15 23.80 -4.70
N ASP A 69 5.13 23.04 -5.80
CA ASP A 69 3.91 22.58 -6.44
C ASP A 69 3.96 21.06 -6.63
N LEU A 70 3.80 20.31 -5.52
CA LEU A 70 3.66 18.86 -5.56
C LEU A 70 2.34 18.50 -6.22
N PRO A 71 2.32 17.52 -7.15
CA PRO A 71 1.13 17.16 -7.88
C PRO A 71 0.07 16.48 -6.99
N SER A 72 -1.19 16.55 -7.41
CA SER A 72 -2.32 15.92 -6.70
C SER A 72 -2.20 14.41 -6.53
N SER A 73 -1.37 13.75 -7.34
CA SER A 73 -1.02 12.33 -7.17
C SER A 73 -0.36 12.05 -5.81
N GLU A 74 0.29 13.04 -5.17
CA GLU A 74 0.87 12.86 -3.84
C GLU A 74 -0.17 12.73 -2.72
N ILE A 75 -1.42 13.14 -2.95
CA ILE A 75 -2.51 12.95 -1.99
C ILE A 75 -2.65 11.48 -1.60
N THR A 76 -2.59 10.56 -2.57
CA THR A 76 -2.68 9.13 -2.31
C THR A 76 -1.50 8.63 -1.49
N ASN A 77 -0.30 9.08 -1.80
CA ASN A 77 0.90 8.68 -1.07
C ASN A 77 0.87 9.19 0.38
N ILE A 78 0.48 10.45 0.60
CA ILE A 78 0.34 11.02 1.94
C ILE A 78 -0.77 10.32 2.74
N ALA A 79 -1.93 10.02 2.10
CA ALA A 79 -3.01 9.27 2.74
C ALA A 79 -2.53 7.90 3.22
N MET A 80 -1.70 7.20 2.43
CA MET A 80 -1.13 5.91 2.81
C MET A 80 -0.23 6.01 4.05
N HIS A 81 0.50 7.11 4.25
CA HIS A 81 1.25 7.33 5.49
C HIS A 81 0.32 7.46 6.70
N PHE A 82 -0.81 8.15 6.56
CA PHE A 82 -1.79 8.24 7.64
C PHE A 82 -2.42 6.88 7.95
N ILE A 83 -2.83 6.13 6.94
CA ILE A 83 -3.43 4.79 7.07
C ILE A 83 -2.47 3.84 7.80
N ASN A 84 -1.21 3.80 7.41
CA ASN A 84 -0.21 2.92 8.02
C ASN A 84 0.06 3.25 9.48
N ASN A 85 -0.03 4.53 9.87
CA ASN A 85 0.20 4.93 11.26
C ASN A 85 -1.01 4.75 12.18
N GLN A 86 -2.21 4.55 11.64
CA GLN A 86 -3.40 4.22 12.43
C GLN A 86 -3.46 2.73 12.82
N ALA A 87 -2.75 1.87 12.11
CA ALA A 87 -2.75 0.43 12.35
C ALA A 87 -2.13 0.01 13.70
N ASP A 88 -1.43 0.92 14.39
CA ASP A 88 -0.74 0.62 15.67
C ASP A 88 -1.67 0.62 16.91
N PHE A 89 -2.97 0.90 16.79
CA PHE A 89 -3.83 1.17 17.94
C PHE A 89 -4.90 0.13 18.31
N SER A 90 -5.05 -0.96 17.57
CA SER A 90 -5.99 -2.02 17.99
C SER A 90 -5.45 -3.41 17.66
N ILE A 91 -4.93 -4.08 18.68
CA ILE A 91 -4.69 -5.54 18.65
C ILE A 91 -6.07 -6.21 18.85
N ASP A 92 -6.86 -6.23 17.80
CA ASP A 92 -8.02 -7.09 17.69
C ASP A 92 -7.56 -8.45 17.14
N PRO A 93 -8.06 -9.60 17.68
CA PRO A 93 -7.73 -10.92 17.15
C PRO A 93 -7.93 -11.09 15.65
N GLU A 94 -8.88 -10.36 15.05
CA GLU A 94 -9.11 -10.35 13.61
C GLU A 94 -7.99 -9.64 12.84
N THR A 95 -7.47 -8.55 13.38
CA THR A 95 -6.33 -7.82 12.81
C THR A 95 -5.05 -8.65 12.89
N GLN A 96 -4.84 -9.37 13.98
CA GLN A 96 -3.69 -10.26 14.14
C GLN A 96 -3.68 -11.36 13.08
N ASN A 97 -4.81 -11.94 12.75
CA ASN A 97 -4.92 -12.96 11.70
C ASN A 97 -4.55 -12.41 10.31
N ILE A 98 -4.95 -11.18 10.01
CA ILE A 98 -4.60 -10.48 8.75
C ILE A 98 -3.07 -10.25 8.67
N GLU A 99 -2.43 -9.80 9.75
CA GLU A 99 -0.98 -9.56 9.77
C GLU A 99 -0.19 -10.87 9.58
N GLU A 100 -0.62 -11.96 10.20
CA GLU A 100 -0.01 -13.28 9.99
C GLU A 100 -0.14 -13.74 8.53
N MET A 101 -1.28 -13.53 7.91
CA MET A 101 -1.48 -13.83 6.49
C MET A 101 -0.58 -12.99 5.58
N ILE A 102 -0.43 -11.69 5.87
CA ILE A 102 0.46 -10.80 5.11
C ILE A 102 1.91 -11.28 5.22
N GLU A 103 2.35 -11.68 6.40
CA GLU A 103 3.72 -12.19 6.58
C GLU A 103 3.92 -13.52 5.82
N ILE A 104 2.95 -14.43 5.83
CA ILE A 104 3.00 -15.67 5.04
C ILE A 104 3.13 -15.35 3.54
N MET A 105 2.30 -14.44 3.03
CA MET A 105 2.35 -14.03 1.62
C MET A 105 3.68 -13.36 1.27
N THR A 106 4.24 -12.56 2.20
CA THR A 106 5.55 -11.94 2.03
C THR A 106 6.65 -12.99 1.93
N GLN A 107 6.63 -14.01 2.80
CA GLN A 107 7.58 -15.13 2.75
C GLN A 107 7.44 -15.95 1.46
N MET A 108 6.22 -16.13 0.93
CA MET A 108 6.02 -16.76 -0.37
C MET A 108 6.72 -15.95 -1.49
N ILE A 109 6.58 -14.63 -1.50
CA ILE A 109 7.25 -13.76 -2.47
C ILE A 109 8.77 -13.88 -2.36
N GLU A 110 9.31 -13.78 -1.15
CA GLU A 110 10.77 -13.87 -0.91
C GLU A 110 11.33 -15.19 -1.37
N LYS A 111 10.64 -16.29 -1.06
CA LYS A 111 11.05 -17.64 -1.43
C LYS A 111 11.03 -17.86 -2.94
N ASP A 112 9.93 -17.51 -3.58
CA ASP A 112 9.68 -17.86 -4.98
C ASP A 112 10.42 -16.94 -5.98
N LEU A 113 10.70 -15.70 -5.57
CA LEU A 113 11.50 -14.76 -6.35
C LEU A 113 12.97 -14.71 -5.91
N ALA A 114 13.37 -15.47 -4.88
CA ALA A 114 14.71 -15.48 -4.31
C ALA A 114 15.23 -14.07 -3.95
N ILE A 115 14.37 -13.25 -3.34
CA ILE A 115 14.66 -11.88 -2.89
C ILE A 115 14.52 -11.77 -1.38
N ARG A 116 15.09 -10.70 -0.82
CA ARG A 116 14.84 -10.27 0.56
C ARG A 116 14.11 -8.94 0.56
N ILE A 117 13.01 -8.87 1.29
CA ILE A 117 12.19 -7.67 1.39
C ILE A 117 12.46 -7.02 2.74
N GLU A 118 12.94 -5.78 2.72
CA GLU A 118 13.12 -4.98 3.94
C GLU A 118 11.76 -4.47 4.44
N ARG A 119 11.39 -4.87 5.67
CA ARG A 119 10.05 -4.64 6.25
C ARG A 119 9.78 -3.18 6.62
N ASP A 120 10.81 -2.39 6.84
CA ASP A 120 10.76 -0.96 7.14
C ASP A 120 10.73 -0.06 5.88
N GLU A 121 10.87 -0.64 4.69
CA GLU A 121 10.82 0.11 3.43
C GLU A 121 9.40 0.58 3.08
N PHE A 122 9.32 1.78 2.50
CA PHE A 122 8.07 2.41 2.05
C PHE A 122 7.26 1.52 1.08
N ASN A 123 7.93 0.85 0.13
CA ASN A 123 7.24 -0.04 -0.81
C ASN A 123 6.62 -1.24 -0.11
N TYR A 124 7.26 -1.77 0.94
CA TYR A 124 6.70 -2.85 1.74
C TYR A 124 5.52 -2.38 2.59
N GLN A 125 5.64 -1.25 3.27
CA GLN A 125 4.54 -0.66 4.05
C GLN A 125 3.31 -0.41 3.16
N ARG A 126 3.53 0.08 1.95
CA ARG A 126 2.48 0.26 0.96
C ARG A 126 1.84 -1.07 0.53
N PHE A 127 2.65 -2.08 0.26
CA PHE A 127 2.19 -3.43 -0.04
C PHE A 127 1.35 -4.01 1.10
N GLN A 128 1.80 -3.90 2.35
CA GLN A 128 1.04 -4.33 3.53
C GLN A 128 -0.32 -3.63 3.63
N ALA A 129 -0.36 -2.31 3.50
CA ALA A 129 -1.60 -1.55 3.58
C ALA A 129 -2.61 -2.00 2.52
N HIS A 130 -2.13 -2.24 1.29
CA HIS A 130 -2.96 -2.74 0.21
C HIS A 130 -3.46 -4.17 0.47
N LEU A 131 -2.62 -5.06 1.00
CA LEU A 131 -3.05 -6.40 1.36
C LEU A 131 -4.06 -6.41 2.51
N ARG A 132 -3.85 -5.60 3.56
CA ARG A 132 -4.84 -5.44 4.65
C ARG A 132 -6.21 -5.07 4.09
N TYR A 133 -6.20 -4.08 3.22
CA TYR A 133 -7.43 -3.64 2.58
C TYR A 133 -8.06 -4.74 1.74
N TYR A 134 -7.27 -5.38 0.88
CA TYR A 134 -7.72 -6.48 0.04
C TYR A 134 -8.33 -7.61 0.88
N LEU A 135 -7.65 -8.08 1.92
CA LEU A 135 -8.13 -9.14 2.79
C LEU A 135 -9.40 -8.75 3.55
N LYS A 136 -9.51 -7.48 3.98
CA LYS A 136 -10.73 -6.96 4.61
C LYS A 136 -11.92 -6.99 3.64
N ARG A 137 -11.72 -6.52 2.43
CA ARG A 137 -12.74 -6.51 1.37
C ARG A 137 -13.17 -7.93 0.99
N VAL A 138 -12.20 -8.83 0.81
CA VAL A 138 -12.44 -10.25 0.54
C VAL A 138 -13.33 -10.87 1.62
N ARG A 139 -13.03 -10.62 2.89
CA ARG A 139 -13.84 -11.06 4.02
C ARG A 139 -15.27 -10.50 3.98
N ASP A 140 -15.40 -9.23 3.62
CA ASP A 140 -16.69 -8.54 3.56
C ASP A 140 -17.46 -8.87 2.25
N ASN A 141 -16.92 -9.79 1.41
CA ASN A 141 -17.47 -10.24 0.13
C ASN A 141 -17.72 -9.11 -0.89
N GLU A 142 -16.88 -8.08 -0.86
CA GLU A 142 -16.90 -6.98 -1.80
C GLU A 142 -15.97 -7.28 -2.99
N ARG A 143 -16.52 -7.24 -4.22
CA ARG A 143 -15.75 -7.49 -5.45
C ARG A 143 -15.42 -6.18 -6.14
N PHE A 144 -14.21 -6.09 -6.66
CA PHE A 144 -13.78 -5.00 -7.51
C PHE A 144 -13.70 -5.48 -8.98
N VAL A 145 -14.22 -4.70 -9.92
CA VAL A 145 -14.18 -4.99 -11.35
C VAL A 145 -13.82 -3.70 -12.09
N ASP A 146 -12.61 -3.60 -12.60
CA ASP A 146 -12.11 -2.40 -13.30
C ASP A 146 -11.84 -2.65 -14.80
N GLY A 147 -11.85 -3.89 -15.28
CA GLY A 147 -11.76 -4.24 -16.68
C GLY A 147 -10.39 -3.95 -17.34
N ASN A 148 -9.29 -4.20 -16.62
CA ASN A 148 -7.91 -3.93 -17.08
C ASN A 148 -7.22 -5.13 -17.74
N GLU A 149 -7.93 -5.95 -18.50
CA GLU A 149 -7.44 -7.19 -19.14
C GLU A 149 -6.17 -6.99 -19.98
N ILE A 150 -6.09 -5.89 -20.73
CA ILE A 150 -4.95 -5.59 -21.61
C ILE A 150 -3.66 -5.40 -20.80
N ILE A 151 -3.76 -4.74 -19.64
CA ILE A 151 -2.62 -4.50 -18.76
C ILE A 151 -2.16 -5.82 -18.12
N LEU A 152 -3.10 -6.65 -17.70
CA LEU A 152 -2.82 -7.97 -17.13
C LEU A 152 -2.06 -8.85 -18.12
N GLU A 153 -2.53 -8.98 -19.36
CA GLU A 153 -1.87 -9.79 -20.39
C GLU A 153 -0.46 -9.25 -20.72
N THR A 154 -0.29 -7.94 -20.75
CA THR A 154 1.03 -7.34 -20.95
C THR A 154 2.00 -7.69 -19.82
N LEU A 155 1.57 -7.57 -18.57
CA LEU A 155 2.40 -7.89 -17.39
C LEU A 155 2.69 -9.39 -17.30
N LYS A 156 1.71 -10.24 -17.58
CA LYS A 156 1.87 -11.70 -17.60
C LYS A 156 2.96 -12.15 -18.56
N ASN A 157 2.97 -11.57 -19.76
CA ASN A 157 3.98 -11.89 -20.78
C ASN A 157 5.37 -11.36 -20.41
N ASN A 158 5.45 -10.18 -19.81
CA ASN A 158 6.72 -9.55 -19.49
C ASN A 158 7.32 -10.03 -18.16
N GLN A 159 6.49 -10.50 -17.22
CA GLN A 159 6.87 -10.87 -15.86
C GLN A 159 6.26 -12.23 -15.44
N PRO A 160 6.59 -13.34 -16.15
CA PRO A 160 5.96 -14.63 -15.90
C PRO A 160 6.21 -15.20 -14.49
N ASN A 161 7.35 -14.88 -13.88
CA ASN A 161 7.66 -15.30 -12.51
C ASN A 161 6.77 -14.58 -11.50
N ILE A 162 6.57 -13.28 -11.66
CA ILE A 162 5.69 -12.48 -10.80
C ILE A 162 4.24 -12.92 -10.96
N TYR A 163 3.81 -13.20 -12.19
CA TYR A 163 2.48 -13.74 -12.47
C TYR A 163 2.23 -15.04 -11.69
N ARG A 164 3.19 -15.99 -11.73
CA ARG A 164 3.07 -17.26 -11.01
C ARG A 164 2.94 -17.04 -9.50
N VAL A 165 3.80 -16.19 -8.92
CA VAL A 165 3.76 -15.88 -7.48
C VAL A 165 2.45 -15.22 -7.08
N ALA A 166 1.95 -14.27 -7.88
CA ALA A 166 0.66 -13.63 -7.65
C ALA A 166 -0.49 -14.66 -7.69
N GLN A 167 -0.48 -15.60 -8.63
CA GLN A 167 -1.47 -16.69 -8.68
C GLN A 167 -1.40 -17.61 -7.45
N ASP A 168 -0.19 -17.93 -6.97
CA ASP A 168 -0.02 -18.77 -5.78
C ASP A 168 -0.55 -18.08 -4.52
N ILE A 169 -0.31 -16.77 -4.39
CA ILE A 169 -0.87 -15.94 -3.33
C ILE A 169 -2.40 -15.91 -3.40
N LEU A 170 -2.96 -15.67 -4.58
CA LEU A 170 -4.41 -15.67 -4.74
C LEU A 170 -5.02 -17.02 -4.37
N ARG A 171 -4.42 -18.14 -4.80
CA ARG A 171 -4.86 -19.48 -4.39
C ARG A 171 -4.81 -19.68 -2.88
N PHE A 172 -3.80 -19.16 -2.21
CA PHE A 172 -3.71 -19.21 -0.75
C PHE A 172 -4.86 -18.45 -0.09
N ILE A 173 -5.18 -17.24 -0.59
CA ILE A 173 -6.31 -16.43 -0.10
C ILE A 173 -7.64 -17.13 -0.35
N ASP A 174 -7.82 -17.70 -1.55
CA ASP A 174 -9.01 -18.43 -1.96
C ASP A 174 -9.30 -19.65 -1.08
N GLN A 175 -8.27 -20.43 -0.80
CA GLN A 175 -8.37 -21.57 0.12
C GLN A 175 -8.76 -21.15 1.54
N THR A 176 -8.38 -19.94 1.96
CA THR A 176 -8.66 -19.41 3.29
C THR A 176 -10.08 -18.86 3.42
N PHE A 177 -10.57 -18.17 2.38
CA PHE A 177 -11.84 -17.45 2.41
C PHE A 177 -12.94 -18.09 1.53
N GLY A 178 -12.59 -19.05 0.67
CA GLY A 178 -13.55 -19.75 -0.19
C GLY A 178 -14.15 -18.88 -1.30
N LEU A 179 -13.38 -17.94 -1.86
CA LEU A 179 -13.85 -17.00 -2.85
C LEU A 179 -13.18 -17.22 -4.21
N GLU A 180 -13.95 -17.11 -5.29
CA GLU A 180 -13.43 -17.04 -6.65
C GLU A 180 -12.82 -15.66 -6.92
N GLN A 181 -11.66 -15.66 -7.54
CA GLN A 181 -10.83 -14.47 -7.77
C GLN A 181 -11.12 -13.84 -9.13
N SER A 182 -10.84 -12.52 -9.24
CA SER A 182 -10.92 -11.78 -10.47
C SER A 182 -9.53 -11.49 -11.07
N ASP A 183 -9.49 -11.26 -12.37
CA ASP A 183 -8.28 -10.84 -13.09
C ASP A 183 -7.77 -9.48 -12.61
N ASP A 184 -8.64 -8.61 -12.12
CA ASP A 184 -8.26 -7.32 -11.54
C ASP A 184 -7.47 -7.48 -10.24
N GLU A 185 -7.82 -8.45 -9.39
CA GLU A 185 -7.09 -8.76 -8.17
C GLU A 185 -5.70 -9.34 -8.47
N LEU A 186 -5.63 -10.19 -9.50
CA LEU A 186 -4.36 -10.73 -10.00
C LEU A 186 -3.44 -9.61 -10.51
N LEU A 187 -3.96 -8.71 -11.34
CA LEU A 187 -3.25 -7.55 -11.83
C LEU A 187 -2.72 -6.68 -10.68
N TYR A 188 -3.56 -6.45 -9.71
CA TYR A 188 -3.25 -5.66 -8.53
C TYR A 188 -2.06 -6.24 -7.76
N LEU A 189 -2.10 -7.54 -7.44
CA LEU A 189 -1.00 -8.22 -6.78
C LEU A 189 0.29 -8.20 -7.61
N MET A 190 0.19 -8.45 -8.90
CA MET A 190 1.35 -8.40 -9.80
C MET A 190 2.07 -7.05 -9.77
N ILE A 191 1.33 -5.94 -9.78
CA ILE A 191 1.92 -4.60 -9.74
C ILE A 191 2.69 -4.37 -8.44
N HIS A 192 2.12 -4.78 -7.31
CA HIS A 192 2.75 -4.60 -6.01
C HIS A 192 3.97 -5.51 -5.82
N ILE A 193 3.86 -6.78 -6.21
CA ILE A 193 4.98 -7.74 -6.16
C ILE A 193 6.11 -7.27 -7.08
N ASN A 194 5.80 -6.77 -8.28
CA ASN A 194 6.82 -6.25 -9.19
C ASN A 194 7.61 -5.08 -8.57
N ARG A 195 6.95 -4.18 -7.88
CA ARG A 195 7.63 -3.06 -7.19
C ARG A 195 8.57 -3.53 -6.09
N LEU A 196 8.16 -4.53 -5.31
CA LEU A 196 9.03 -5.13 -4.29
C LEU A 196 10.23 -5.82 -4.94
N TYR A 197 10.00 -6.57 -6.00
CA TYR A 197 11.04 -7.26 -6.76
C TYR A 197 12.05 -6.29 -7.36
N GLU A 198 11.60 -5.25 -8.07
CA GLU A 198 12.49 -4.26 -8.68
C GLU A 198 13.34 -3.52 -7.64
N LYS A 199 12.80 -3.28 -6.46
CA LYS A 199 13.55 -2.63 -5.39
C LYS A 199 14.57 -3.57 -4.77
N ALA A 200 14.18 -4.81 -4.46
CA ALA A 200 15.07 -5.81 -3.87
C ALA A 200 16.16 -6.29 -4.84
N ALA A 201 15.90 -6.28 -6.16
CA ALA A 201 16.86 -6.71 -7.18
C ALA A 201 17.90 -5.64 -7.56
N LYS A 202 17.69 -4.36 -7.18
CA LYS A 202 18.67 -3.29 -7.43
C LYS A 202 19.67 -3.27 -6.27
N PRO A 203 20.94 -3.61 -6.50
CA PRO A 203 21.97 -3.40 -5.48
C PRO A 203 22.11 -1.89 -5.19
N HIS A 204 22.23 -1.56 -3.91
CA HIS A 204 22.56 -0.21 -3.44
C HIS A 204 24.00 0.19 -3.81
#